data_c7f7e04cbf3901975d9ea8cf2ff81772
#
_entry.id   c7f7e04cbf3901975d9ea8cf2ff81772
#
_cell.length_a   1.000
_cell.length_b   1.000
_cell.length_c   1.000
_cell.angle_alpha   90.00
_cell.angle_beta   90.00
_cell.angle_gamma   90.00
#
_symmetry.space_group_name_H-M   'P 1'
#
loop_
_entity.id
_entity.type
_entity.pdbx_description
1 polymer ?
#
loop_
_entity_poly.entity_id
_entity_poly.type
_entity_poly.pdbx_seq_one_letter_code
_entity_poly.pdbx_strand_id
1 'polypeptide(L)'
;MKTEDSGASAKGAGLELSDRERPGITRNKVEIPAEKKGDKPTFSWDYFQPNGKKLSDEDRVEFLNSLAVPPAWTDVWFCSNENGHIQATGKDANGRLQYRYHPKWIEYKSKLKYANIDEFAAELDSLRDLVKEDLSKKEMSKNKVAALVVWLIDRYHIRVGSDQYAQENESYGLTTLKESHISYRKGEKAIVEGMRVLKGSNKPLPKINAMMKFTGKSGKDWKIYIRHPEISKLIEDSAKIGGKDKEQDLFRYVDENGNDFDIKAEHINEYLNQKMENKYTAKDFRTWAASWKTGARLAMVSEASEKEISELPELHQEAVEKSEKDGFPPYVEWCGRYLKGTEGLAKLAESGNLPGYTDKERMATMLAVIDTVAADLGNTRAVCRSSYIRPMFMEDWEERVFLDRW
;
A
#
# COMPACT_ATOMS: atom_id res chain seq x y z
N MET A 1 -12.94 13.43 -3.32
CA MET A 1 -13.76 13.53 -2.07
C MET A 1 -14.68 14.72 -2.26
N LYS A 2 -15.99 14.53 -2.27
CA LYS A 2 -16.95 15.62 -2.49
C LYS A 2 -16.94 16.58 -1.29
N THR A 3 -17.11 17.87 -1.54
CA THR A 3 -17.05 18.96 -0.54
C THR A 3 -17.98 18.77 0.67
N GLU A 4 -19.15 18.13 0.50
CA GLU A 4 -20.10 17.84 1.56
C GLU A 4 -19.58 16.85 2.63
N ASP A 5 -18.84 15.81 2.20
CA ASP A 5 -18.22 14.84 3.12
C ASP A 5 -17.05 15.44 3.91
N SER A 6 -16.33 16.39 3.31
CA SER A 6 -15.20 17.08 3.99
C SER A 6 -15.68 18.03 5.09
N GLY A 7 -16.81 18.72 4.89
CA GLY A 7 -17.38 19.63 5.89
C GLY A 7 -17.87 18.89 7.13
N ALA A 8 -18.63 17.80 6.95
CA ALA A 8 -19.10 16.95 8.04
C ALA A 8 -17.91 16.32 8.80
N SER A 9 -16.91 15.87 8.09
CA SER A 9 -15.68 15.30 8.69
C SER A 9 -14.87 16.35 9.47
N ALA A 10 -14.75 17.60 8.97
CA ALA A 10 -14.07 18.67 9.70
C ALA A 10 -14.76 18.96 11.02
N LYS A 11 -16.09 19.11 11.00
CA LYS A 11 -16.90 19.30 12.19
C LYS A 11 -16.77 18.13 13.17
N GLY A 12 -16.79 16.89 12.67
CA GLY A 12 -16.59 15.69 13.48
C GLY A 12 -15.23 15.62 14.15
N ALA A 13 -14.20 16.20 13.52
CA ALA A 13 -12.86 16.36 14.08
C ALA A 13 -12.72 17.56 15.04
N GLY A 14 -13.79 18.34 15.26
CA GLY A 14 -13.76 19.59 16.01
C GLY A 14 -12.96 20.71 15.30
N LEU A 15 -12.97 20.69 13.96
CA LEU A 15 -12.22 21.61 13.09
C LEU A 15 -13.18 22.33 12.13
N GLU A 16 -12.66 23.36 11.50
CA GLU A 16 -13.35 24.11 10.45
C GLU A 16 -12.87 23.69 9.06
N LEU A 17 -13.78 23.83 8.08
CA LEU A 17 -13.41 23.59 6.68
C LEU A 17 -12.51 24.73 6.19
N SER A 18 -11.28 24.42 5.81
CA SER A 18 -10.35 25.39 5.23
C SER A 18 -10.75 25.68 3.78
N ASP A 19 -10.67 26.95 3.42
CA ASP A 19 -10.94 27.44 2.07
C ASP A 19 -9.64 28.03 1.49
N ARG A 20 -9.06 27.31 0.53
CA ARG A 20 -7.82 27.72 -0.12
C ARG A 20 -8.01 28.91 -1.08
N GLU A 21 -9.23 29.20 -1.52
CA GLU A 21 -9.53 30.34 -2.40
C GLU A 21 -9.44 31.66 -1.64
N ARG A 22 -9.54 31.59 -0.29
CA ARG A 22 -9.31 32.76 0.55
C ARG A 22 -7.82 33.04 0.73
N PRO A 23 -7.42 34.32 0.80
CA PRO A 23 -6.04 34.69 1.08
C PRO A 23 -5.53 34.04 2.37
N GLY A 24 -4.39 33.36 2.30
CA GLY A 24 -3.73 32.73 3.42
C GLY A 24 -2.41 33.39 3.80
N ILE A 25 -1.75 32.82 4.81
CA ILE A 25 -0.39 33.19 5.19
C ILE A 25 0.57 32.67 4.11
N THR A 26 1.56 33.49 3.74
CA THR A 26 2.63 33.14 2.80
C THR A 26 3.97 33.10 3.51
N ARG A 27 5.00 32.51 2.87
CA ARG A 27 6.36 32.49 3.42
C ARG A 27 7.39 32.97 2.42
N ASN A 28 8.43 33.65 2.92
CA ASN A 28 9.63 34.01 2.16
C ASN A 28 10.86 33.36 2.79
N LYS A 29 11.75 32.87 1.94
CA LYS A 29 13.03 32.29 2.36
C LYS A 29 14.00 33.40 2.74
N VAL A 30 14.61 33.30 3.92
CA VAL A 30 15.65 34.19 4.41
C VAL A 30 16.94 33.39 4.54
N GLU A 31 17.95 33.74 3.77
CA GLU A 31 19.26 33.10 3.86
C GLU A 31 20.03 33.60 5.08
N ILE A 32 20.59 32.68 5.85
CA ILE A 32 21.44 32.97 6.99
C ILE A 32 22.87 32.64 6.54
N PRO A 33 23.76 33.67 6.49
CA PRO A 33 25.15 33.46 6.15
C PRO A 33 25.82 32.44 7.08
N ALA A 34 26.77 31.67 6.54
CA ALA A 34 27.56 30.76 7.35
C ALA A 34 28.42 31.52 8.38
N GLU A 35 28.36 31.09 9.64
CA GLU A 35 29.12 31.72 10.75
C GLU A 35 30.62 31.46 10.64
N LYS A 36 31.02 30.33 10.06
CA LYS A 36 32.44 29.94 9.91
C LYS A 36 32.79 29.65 8.45
N LYS A 37 34.03 29.94 8.09
CA LYS A 37 34.58 29.66 6.76
C LYS A 37 34.62 28.13 6.52
N GLY A 38 33.72 27.63 5.64
CA GLY A 38 33.55 26.21 5.31
C GLY A 38 32.19 25.63 5.68
N ASP A 39 31.40 26.31 6.48
CA ASP A 39 30.00 25.91 6.75
C ASP A 39 29.09 26.27 5.56
N LYS A 40 28.06 25.45 5.36
CA LYS A 40 27.03 25.76 4.36
C LYS A 40 26.08 26.82 4.91
N PRO A 41 25.63 27.77 4.07
CA PRO A 41 24.60 28.71 4.48
C PRO A 41 23.32 27.95 4.85
N THR A 42 22.68 28.40 5.93
CA THR A 42 21.40 27.90 6.37
C THR A 42 20.28 28.86 5.94
N PHE A 43 19.05 28.54 6.20
CA PHE A 43 17.93 29.43 5.90
C PHE A 43 16.85 29.32 6.97
N SER A 44 16.08 30.40 7.11
CA SER A 44 14.84 30.45 7.90
C SER A 44 13.68 30.89 7.01
N TRP A 45 12.49 30.92 7.57
CA TRP A 45 11.30 31.40 6.90
C TRP A 45 10.71 32.60 7.62
N ASP A 46 10.47 33.68 6.88
CA ASP A 46 9.60 34.76 7.30
C ASP A 46 8.18 34.51 6.79
N TYR A 47 7.20 34.66 7.66
CA TYR A 47 5.79 34.48 7.33
C TYR A 47 5.07 35.82 7.25
N PHE A 48 4.11 35.90 6.34
CA PHE A 48 3.34 37.14 6.08
C PHE A 48 1.85 36.84 6.11
N GLN A 49 1.11 37.66 6.85
CA GLN A 49 -0.34 37.60 6.91
C GLN A 49 -0.97 37.93 5.54
N PRO A 50 -2.27 37.64 5.30
CA PRO A 50 -2.96 38.00 4.06
C PRO A 50 -2.92 39.49 3.68
N ASN A 51 -2.78 40.33 4.68
CA ASN A 51 -2.65 41.79 4.50
C ASN A 51 -1.21 42.27 4.18
N GLY A 52 -0.28 41.33 4.01
CA GLY A 52 1.13 41.59 3.70
C GLY A 52 2.00 41.98 4.92
N LYS A 53 1.45 42.05 6.13
CA LYS A 53 2.24 42.32 7.33
C LYS A 53 3.00 41.07 7.74
N LYS A 54 4.26 41.25 8.18
CA LYS A 54 5.05 40.15 8.73
C LYS A 54 4.37 39.60 9.99
N LEU A 55 4.31 38.26 10.11
CA LEU A 55 3.76 37.58 11.24
C LEU A 55 4.78 37.65 12.40
N SER A 56 4.38 38.23 13.53
CA SER A 56 5.21 38.47 14.71
C SER A 56 4.82 37.57 15.89
N ASP A 57 3.76 36.80 15.77
CA ASP A 57 3.32 35.83 16.77
C ASP A 57 4.26 34.62 16.73
N GLU A 58 5.10 34.49 17.75
CA GLU A 58 6.14 33.45 17.84
C GLU A 58 5.54 32.04 17.90
N ASP A 59 4.48 31.84 18.68
CA ASP A 59 3.80 30.55 18.82
C ASP A 59 3.22 30.10 17.45
N ARG A 60 2.65 31.07 16.73
CA ARG A 60 2.12 30.81 15.39
C ARG A 60 3.23 30.50 14.38
N VAL A 61 4.35 31.19 14.43
CA VAL A 61 5.53 30.92 13.58
C VAL A 61 6.10 29.53 13.89
N GLU A 62 6.22 29.16 15.17
CA GLU A 62 6.68 27.83 15.55
C GLU A 62 5.74 26.75 15.04
N PHE A 63 4.43 26.93 15.19
CA PHE A 63 3.44 25.99 14.63
C PHE A 63 3.57 25.86 13.10
N LEU A 64 3.70 26.94 12.35
CA LEU A 64 3.86 26.90 10.89
C LEU A 64 5.15 26.16 10.48
N ASN A 65 6.24 26.35 11.24
CA ASN A 65 7.49 25.62 11.03
C ASN A 65 7.31 24.12 11.32
N SER A 66 6.56 23.77 12.37
CA SER A 66 6.29 22.37 12.74
C SER A 66 5.53 21.58 11.69
N LEU A 67 4.78 22.23 10.79
CA LEU A 67 4.12 21.61 9.65
C LEU A 67 5.12 20.99 8.66
N ALA A 68 6.40 21.30 8.77
CA ALA A 68 7.50 20.75 7.97
C ALA A 68 7.20 20.78 6.45
N VAL A 69 6.72 21.94 5.96
CA VAL A 69 6.43 22.14 4.54
C VAL A 69 7.76 22.18 3.79
N PRO A 70 8.01 21.24 2.83
CA PRO A 70 9.29 21.14 2.15
C PRO A 70 9.75 22.46 1.53
N PRO A 71 11.04 22.81 1.60
CA PRO A 71 11.57 24.02 0.98
C PRO A 71 11.38 24.08 -0.54
N ALA A 72 11.34 22.92 -1.19
CA ALA A 72 11.15 22.81 -2.64
C ALA A 72 9.71 23.01 -3.12
N TRP A 73 8.73 23.11 -2.20
CA TRP A 73 7.35 23.40 -2.62
C TRP A 73 7.21 24.85 -3.06
N THR A 74 6.50 25.05 -4.18
CA THR A 74 6.11 26.35 -4.72
C THR A 74 4.63 26.63 -4.47
N ASP A 75 4.16 27.85 -4.69
CA ASP A 75 2.77 28.28 -4.48
C ASP A 75 2.24 27.88 -3.09
N VAL A 76 3.07 28.09 -2.06
CA VAL A 76 2.73 27.66 -0.71
C VAL A 76 1.71 28.61 -0.09
N TRP A 77 0.61 28.04 0.35
CA TRP A 77 -0.46 28.70 1.09
C TRP A 77 -0.58 28.05 2.47
N PHE A 78 -0.67 28.85 3.52
CA PHE A 78 -0.99 28.38 4.87
C PHE A 78 -2.34 28.94 5.31
N CYS A 79 -3.11 28.11 6.00
CA CYS A 79 -4.40 28.51 6.54
C CYS A 79 -4.22 29.60 7.60
N SER A 80 -4.97 30.69 7.49
CA SER A 80 -4.96 31.75 8.51
C SER A 80 -5.67 31.31 9.79
N ASN A 81 -6.59 30.33 9.70
CA ASN A 81 -7.31 29.77 10.82
C ASN A 81 -6.56 28.54 11.37
N GLU A 82 -6.20 28.59 12.64
CA GLU A 82 -5.50 27.49 13.34
C GLU A 82 -6.33 26.22 13.44
N ASN A 83 -7.66 26.35 13.48
CA ASN A 83 -8.60 25.24 13.49
C ASN A 83 -9.00 24.75 12.10
N GLY A 84 -8.37 25.23 11.04
CA GLY A 84 -8.61 24.75 9.68
C GLY A 84 -8.14 23.30 9.50
N HIS A 85 -8.95 22.44 8.86
CA HIS A 85 -8.58 21.02 8.66
C HIS A 85 -7.35 20.85 7.71
N ILE A 86 -7.18 21.74 6.73
CA ILE A 86 -5.95 21.86 5.93
C ILE A 86 -5.16 23.03 6.47
N GLN A 87 -3.94 22.78 6.92
CA GLN A 87 -3.06 23.81 7.49
C GLN A 87 -2.10 24.41 6.48
N ALA A 88 -1.67 23.65 5.48
CA ALA A 88 -0.91 24.19 4.37
C ALA A 88 -1.14 23.40 3.08
N THR A 89 -0.93 24.08 1.95
CA THR A 89 -0.84 23.46 0.62
C THR A 89 0.36 24.03 -0.13
N GLY A 90 0.84 23.31 -1.15
CA GLY A 90 1.88 23.77 -2.06
C GLY A 90 2.07 22.80 -3.20
N LYS A 91 2.77 23.19 -4.24
CA LYS A 91 3.11 22.34 -5.38
C LYS A 91 4.49 21.73 -5.18
N ASP A 92 4.60 20.42 -5.37
CA ASP A 92 5.89 19.72 -5.38
C ASP A 92 6.66 19.97 -6.69
N ALA A 93 7.86 19.39 -6.81
CA ALA A 93 8.71 19.53 -7.98
C ALA A 93 8.06 19.08 -9.31
N ASN A 94 7.03 18.24 -9.24
CA ASN A 94 6.25 17.77 -10.40
C ASN A 94 4.99 18.62 -10.64
N GLY A 95 4.83 19.74 -9.96
CA GLY A 95 3.65 20.62 -10.06
C GLY A 95 2.39 20.04 -9.39
N ARG A 96 2.49 18.95 -8.65
CA ARG A 96 1.36 18.31 -7.98
C ARG A 96 1.04 19.00 -6.68
N LEU A 97 -0.25 19.32 -6.46
CA LEU A 97 -0.72 19.92 -5.23
C LEU A 97 -0.59 18.92 -4.06
N GLN A 98 0.12 19.35 -3.03
CA GLN A 98 0.36 18.63 -1.79
C GLN A 98 -0.29 19.33 -0.61
N TYR A 99 -0.57 18.60 0.47
CA TYR A 99 -1.33 19.08 1.62
C TYR A 99 -0.60 18.77 2.93
N ARG A 100 -0.77 19.68 3.90
CA ARG A 100 -0.49 19.45 5.33
C ARG A 100 -1.79 19.62 6.09
N TYR A 101 -2.25 18.56 6.70
CA TYR A 101 -3.50 18.53 7.46
C TYR A 101 -3.25 18.81 8.94
N HIS A 102 -4.26 19.32 9.62
CA HIS A 102 -4.27 19.47 11.06
C HIS A 102 -4.14 18.09 11.75
N PRO A 103 -3.37 17.92 12.86
CA PRO A 103 -3.23 16.63 13.56
C PRO A 103 -4.56 15.96 13.92
N LYS A 104 -5.52 16.74 14.47
CA LYS A 104 -6.87 16.23 14.78
C LYS A 104 -7.61 15.69 13.56
N TRP A 105 -7.41 16.29 12.38
CA TRP A 105 -7.97 15.76 11.14
C TRP A 105 -7.39 14.41 10.78
N ILE A 106 -6.05 14.26 10.88
CA ILE A 106 -5.36 13.01 10.59
C ILE A 106 -5.86 11.92 11.54
N GLU A 107 -5.96 12.20 12.83
CA GLU A 107 -6.45 11.28 13.85
C GLU A 107 -7.91 10.85 13.58
N TYR A 108 -8.80 11.83 13.37
CA TYR A 108 -10.21 11.58 13.10
C TYR A 108 -10.41 10.74 11.81
N LYS A 109 -9.73 11.10 10.72
CA LYS A 109 -9.82 10.34 9.46
C LYS A 109 -9.19 8.95 9.61
N SER A 110 -8.19 8.79 10.45
CA SER A 110 -7.62 7.47 10.78
C SER A 110 -8.64 6.60 11.50
N LYS A 111 -9.32 7.11 12.53
CA LYS A 111 -10.38 6.39 13.26
C LYS A 111 -11.50 5.94 12.32
N LEU A 112 -12.02 6.84 11.50
CA LEU A 112 -13.06 6.52 10.51
C LEU A 112 -12.59 5.45 9.51
N LYS A 113 -11.37 5.58 9.02
CA LYS A 113 -10.78 4.63 8.07
C LYS A 113 -10.73 3.22 8.66
N TYR A 114 -10.29 3.06 9.91
CA TYR A 114 -10.14 1.73 10.50
C TYR A 114 -11.46 1.15 11.01
N ALA A 115 -12.45 1.97 11.39
CA ALA A 115 -13.82 1.51 11.60
C ALA A 115 -14.40 0.94 10.30
N ASN A 116 -14.23 1.64 9.18
CA ASN A 116 -14.65 1.18 7.85
C ASN A 116 -13.94 -0.14 7.42
N ILE A 117 -12.70 -0.36 7.86
CA ILE A 117 -11.96 -1.61 7.56
C ILE A 117 -12.49 -2.80 8.35
N ASP A 118 -13.03 -2.60 9.55
CA ASP A 118 -13.70 -3.67 10.31
C ASP A 118 -15.00 -4.10 9.62
N GLU A 119 -15.80 -3.14 9.15
CA GLU A 119 -16.99 -3.40 8.36
C GLU A 119 -16.64 -4.09 7.03
N PHE A 120 -15.58 -3.63 6.35
CA PHE A 120 -15.06 -4.27 5.15
C PHE A 120 -14.68 -5.74 5.40
N ALA A 121 -13.99 -6.03 6.51
CA ALA A 121 -13.59 -7.39 6.88
C ALA A 121 -14.80 -8.29 7.11
N ALA A 122 -15.86 -7.77 7.71
CA ALA A 122 -17.09 -8.53 7.95
C ALA A 122 -17.83 -8.92 6.65
N GLU A 123 -17.75 -8.08 5.61
CA GLU A 123 -18.37 -8.34 4.31
C GLU A 123 -17.48 -9.16 3.35
N LEU A 124 -16.18 -9.34 3.68
CA LEU A 124 -15.19 -9.86 2.72
C LEU A 124 -15.47 -11.30 2.25
N ASP A 125 -15.97 -12.17 3.12
CA ASP A 125 -16.28 -13.55 2.74
C ASP A 125 -17.50 -13.60 1.82
N SER A 126 -18.52 -12.80 2.08
CA SER A 126 -19.69 -12.67 1.16
C SER A 126 -19.25 -12.12 -0.20
N LEU A 127 -18.35 -11.13 -0.24
CA LEU A 127 -17.79 -10.63 -1.49
C LEU A 127 -17.03 -11.72 -2.25
N ARG A 128 -16.23 -12.54 -1.57
CA ARG A 128 -15.48 -13.65 -2.18
C ARG A 128 -16.39 -14.66 -2.84
N ASP A 129 -17.54 -14.97 -2.25
CA ASP A 129 -18.54 -15.86 -2.83
C ASP A 129 -19.18 -15.25 -4.08
N LEU A 130 -19.55 -13.96 -4.04
CA LEU A 130 -20.08 -13.22 -5.20
C LEU A 130 -19.05 -13.14 -6.34
N VAL A 131 -17.78 -12.90 -6.01
CA VAL A 131 -16.67 -12.92 -7.00
C VAL A 131 -16.56 -14.30 -7.64
N LYS A 132 -16.64 -15.38 -6.88
CA LYS A 132 -16.59 -16.75 -7.40
C LYS A 132 -17.77 -17.06 -8.32
N GLU A 133 -18.98 -16.58 -7.97
CA GLU A 133 -20.17 -16.70 -8.82
C GLU A 133 -19.96 -15.99 -10.15
N ASP A 134 -19.52 -14.70 -10.13
CA ASP A 134 -19.29 -13.93 -11.37
C ASP A 134 -18.18 -14.54 -12.23
N LEU A 135 -17.12 -15.10 -11.63
CA LEU A 135 -16.07 -15.81 -12.36
C LEU A 135 -16.55 -17.07 -13.06
N SER A 136 -17.62 -17.72 -12.57
CA SER A 136 -18.21 -18.94 -13.15
C SER A 136 -19.06 -18.69 -14.41
N LYS A 137 -19.48 -17.44 -14.66
CA LYS A 137 -20.30 -17.08 -15.83
C LYS A 137 -19.56 -17.36 -17.13
N LYS A 138 -20.30 -17.63 -18.22
CA LYS A 138 -19.67 -18.01 -19.51
C LYS A 138 -19.03 -16.80 -20.22
N GLU A 139 -19.75 -15.69 -20.28
CA GLU A 139 -19.37 -14.52 -21.06
C GLU A 139 -18.33 -13.68 -20.34
N MET A 140 -17.38 -13.13 -21.08
CA MET A 140 -16.35 -12.20 -20.55
C MET A 140 -16.93 -10.79 -20.44
N SER A 141 -18.01 -10.67 -19.64
CA SER A 141 -18.69 -9.41 -19.36
C SER A 141 -17.84 -8.49 -18.45
N LYS A 142 -18.21 -7.20 -18.37
CA LYS A 142 -17.60 -6.21 -17.46
C LYS A 142 -17.52 -6.73 -16.03
N ASN A 143 -18.61 -7.31 -15.49
CA ASN A 143 -18.64 -7.83 -14.11
C ASN A 143 -17.73 -9.03 -13.91
N LYS A 144 -17.63 -9.95 -14.89
CA LYS A 144 -16.72 -11.10 -14.77
C LYS A 144 -15.25 -10.65 -14.78
N VAL A 145 -14.88 -9.70 -15.63
CA VAL A 145 -13.49 -9.20 -15.68
C VAL A 145 -13.19 -8.34 -14.45
N ALA A 146 -14.15 -7.56 -13.94
CA ALA A 146 -14.01 -6.85 -12.68
C ALA A 146 -13.82 -7.83 -11.50
N ALA A 147 -14.61 -8.91 -11.44
CA ALA A 147 -14.45 -9.97 -10.44
C ALA A 147 -13.06 -10.63 -10.51
N LEU A 148 -12.52 -10.86 -11.73
CA LEU A 148 -11.17 -11.39 -11.92
C LEU A 148 -10.10 -10.44 -11.36
N VAL A 149 -10.22 -9.14 -11.63
CA VAL A 149 -9.31 -8.12 -11.09
C VAL A 149 -9.43 -8.03 -9.56
N VAL A 150 -10.65 -8.05 -9.01
CA VAL A 150 -10.89 -8.06 -7.54
C VAL A 150 -10.27 -9.29 -6.90
N TRP A 151 -10.43 -10.48 -7.50
CA TRP A 151 -9.79 -11.71 -7.03
C TRP A 151 -8.24 -11.56 -6.96
N LEU A 152 -7.63 -10.94 -7.97
CA LEU A 152 -6.19 -10.68 -8.00
C LEU A 152 -5.76 -9.65 -6.95
N ILE A 153 -6.57 -8.60 -6.71
CA ILE A 153 -6.31 -7.60 -5.67
C ILE A 153 -6.35 -8.25 -4.28
N ASP A 154 -7.39 -9.03 -3.99
CA ASP A 154 -7.55 -9.72 -2.70
C ASP A 154 -6.39 -10.71 -2.44
N ARG A 155 -5.97 -11.45 -3.46
CA ARG A 155 -4.95 -12.49 -3.32
C ARG A 155 -3.51 -11.97 -3.29
N TYR A 156 -3.19 -10.98 -4.14
CA TYR A 156 -1.82 -10.52 -4.35
C TYR A 156 -1.56 -9.09 -3.89
N HIS A 157 -2.59 -8.38 -3.44
CA HIS A 157 -2.52 -7.01 -2.93
C HIS A 157 -1.87 -6.01 -3.90
N ILE A 158 -1.99 -6.26 -5.20
CA ILE A 158 -1.51 -5.38 -6.26
C ILE A 158 -2.38 -4.12 -6.28
N ARG A 159 -1.79 -2.98 -6.64
CA ARG A 159 -2.57 -1.75 -6.86
C ARG A 159 -3.46 -1.89 -8.09
N VAL A 160 -4.64 -1.27 -8.05
CA VAL A 160 -5.58 -1.30 -9.18
C VAL A 160 -4.96 -0.73 -10.46
N GLY A 161 -4.23 0.39 -10.37
CA GLY A 161 -3.64 1.10 -11.51
C GLY A 161 -4.31 2.45 -11.74
N SER A 162 -3.72 3.24 -12.64
CA SER A 162 -4.25 4.52 -13.14
C SER A 162 -3.58 4.79 -14.49
N ASP A 163 -4.36 5.06 -15.52
CA ASP A 163 -3.85 5.32 -16.87
C ASP A 163 -2.89 6.51 -16.89
N GLN A 164 -3.24 7.60 -16.20
CA GLN A 164 -2.37 8.77 -16.09
C GLN A 164 -1.01 8.40 -15.48
N TYR A 165 -1.01 7.58 -14.43
CA TYR A 165 0.23 7.18 -13.76
C TYR A 165 1.08 6.23 -14.61
N ALA A 166 0.45 5.37 -15.39
CA ALA A 166 1.12 4.47 -16.33
C ALA A 166 1.78 5.26 -17.47
N GLN A 167 1.10 6.26 -18.01
CA GLN A 167 1.62 7.13 -19.08
C GLN A 167 2.77 8.03 -18.61
N GLU A 168 2.65 8.64 -17.44
CA GLU A 168 3.65 9.59 -16.93
C GLU A 168 4.90 8.94 -16.35
N ASN A 169 4.81 7.73 -15.81
CA ASN A 169 5.87 7.12 -14.98
C ASN A 169 6.21 5.67 -15.36
N GLU A 170 5.66 5.13 -16.43
CA GLU A 170 5.81 3.72 -16.83
C GLU A 170 5.58 2.74 -15.66
N SER A 171 4.64 3.09 -14.78
CA SER A 171 4.33 2.35 -13.56
C SER A 171 2.93 1.78 -13.60
N TYR A 172 2.81 0.46 -13.54
CA TYR A 172 1.60 -0.28 -13.81
C TYR A 172 0.90 -0.77 -12.53
N GLY A 173 -0.41 -0.91 -12.63
CA GLY A 173 -1.26 -1.67 -11.72
C GLY A 173 -2.18 -2.56 -12.52
N LEU A 174 -3.06 -3.35 -11.88
CA LEU A 174 -3.81 -4.40 -12.58
C LEU A 174 -4.55 -3.90 -13.83
N THR A 175 -5.28 -2.79 -13.72
CA THR A 175 -6.09 -2.26 -14.85
C THR A 175 -5.27 -1.59 -15.95
N THR A 176 -3.97 -1.45 -15.78
CA THR A 176 -3.05 -0.87 -16.77
C THR A 176 -1.95 -1.84 -17.20
N LEU A 177 -2.02 -3.12 -16.76
CA LEU A 177 -1.11 -4.15 -17.26
C LEU A 177 -1.37 -4.43 -18.73
N LYS A 178 -0.28 -4.65 -19.48
CA LYS A 178 -0.30 -5.02 -20.87
C LYS A 178 -0.17 -6.54 -21.05
N GLU A 179 -0.56 -7.08 -22.22
CA GLU A 179 -0.34 -8.49 -22.52
C GLU A 179 1.15 -8.85 -22.50
N SER A 180 2.04 -7.90 -22.82
CA SER A 180 3.50 -8.08 -22.72
C SER A 180 3.98 -8.34 -21.28
N HIS A 181 3.22 -7.97 -20.26
CA HIS A 181 3.57 -8.17 -18.85
C HIS A 181 3.25 -9.57 -18.31
N ILE A 182 2.61 -10.46 -19.11
CA ILE A 182 2.27 -11.81 -18.68
C ILE A 182 2.89 -12.87 -19.59
N SER A 183 3.28 -13.99 -18.99
CA SER A 183 3.71 -15.19 -19.70
C SER A 183 2.97 -16.42 -19.18
N TYR A 184 2.41 -17.22 -20.07
CA TYR A 184 1.70 -18.45 -19.73
C TYR A 184 2.65 -19.66 -19.77
N ARG A 185 2.51 -20.57 -18.81
CA ARG A 185 3.30 -21.79 -18.68
C ARG A 185 2.44 -22.98 -19.07
N LYS A 186 2.83 -23.74 -20.10
CA LYS A 186 2.13 -24.94 -20.58
C LYS A 186 3.02 -26.18 -20.44
N GLY A 187 2.43 -27.34 -20.13
CA GLY A 187 3.12 -28.62 -20.06
C GLY A 187 4.08 -28.77 -18.89
N GLU A 188 5.15 -29.56 -19.05
CA GLU A 188 6.14 -29.87 -18.01
C GLU A 188 6.94 -28.63 -17.57
N LYS A 189 7.09 -27.60 -18.42
CA LYS A 189 7.70 -26.33 -18.07
C LYS A 189 6.89 -25.53 -17.04
N ALA A 190 5.66 -25.94 -16.74
CA ALA A 190 4.88 -25.45 -15.59
C ALA A 190 5.37 -25.99 -14.26
N ILE A 191 6.33 -26.91 -14.27
CA ILE A 191 6.96 -27.52 -13.10
C ILE A 191 8.10 -26.61 -12.64
N VAL A 192 7.85 -25.90 -11.55
CA VAL A 192 8.82 -25.68 -10.48
C VAL A 192 10.11 -24.94 -10.84
N GLU A 193 10.04 -23.82 -11.56
CA GLU A 193 11.05 -22.79 -11.33
C GLU A 193 10.71 -22.10 -9.98
N GLY A 194 11.51 -22.33 -8.95
CA GLY A 194 11.49 -21.57 -7.72
C GLY A 194 10.57 -22.08 -6.60
N MET A 195 10.17 -23.36 -6.57
CA MET A 195 9.37 -23.87 -5.46
C MET A 195 10.17 -24.80 -4.55
N ARG A 196 10.22 -24.43 -3.29
CA ARG A 196 10.57 -25.35 -2.23
C ARG A 196 9.39 -26.29 -1.98
N VAL A 197 9.68 -27.60 -1.96
CA VAL A 197 8.82 -28.56 -1.29
C VAL A 197 8.81 -28.15 0.18
N LEU A 198 7.62 -27.94 0.75
CA LEU A 198 7.47 -27.73 2.20
C LEU A 198 8.26 -28.81 2.93
N LYS A 199 9.26 -28.43 3.73
CA LYS A 199 10.03 -29.37 4.54
C LYS A 199 9.04 -30.11 5.44
N GLY A 200 8.79 -31.39 5.17
CA GLY A 200 7.80 -32.22 5.88
C GLY A 200 6.42 -32.34 5.22
N SER A 201 6.17 -31.75 4.06
CA SER A 201 4.94 -31.99 3.30
C SER A 201 5.20 -32.85 2.07
N ASN A 202 4.53 -34.03 2.01
CA ASN A 202 4.55 -34.91 0.83
C ASN A 202 3.61 -34.42 -0.31
N LYS A 203 3.00 -33.24 -0.19
CA LYS A 203 2.09 -32.71 -1.23
C LYS A 203 2.87 -31.90 -2.24
N PRO A 204 2.81 -32.25 -3.54
CA PRO A 204 3.41 -31.40 -4.58
C PRO A 204 2.69 -30.06 -4.60
N LEU A 205 3.49 -29.01 -4.68
CA LEU A 205 2.94 -27.66 -4.83
C LEU A 205 2.24 -27.51 -6.19
N PRO A 206 1.16 -26.69 -6.29
CA PRO A 206 0.47 -26.48 -7.55
C PRO A 206 1.40 -25.88 -8.62
N LYS A 207 1.26 -26.33 -9.87
CA LYS A 207 2.02 -25.83 -11.02
C LYS A 207 1.83 -24.34 -11.19
N ILE A 208 2.88 -23.61 -11.65
CA ILE A 208 2.75 -22.21 -12.10
C ILE A 208 2.09 -22.22 -13.48
N ASN A 209 0.92 -21.60 -13.61
CA ASN A 209 0.18 -21.54 -14.86
C ASN A 209 0.47 -20.26 -15.64
N ALA A 210 0.71 -19.15 -14.94
CA ALA A 210 1.13 -17.89 -15.55
C ALA A 210 2.05 -17.12 -14.60
N MET A 211 2.83 -16.20 -15.17
CA MET A 211 3.72 -15.30 -14.45
C MET A 211 3.49 -13.87 -14.96
N MET A 212 3.17 -12.95 -14.06
CA MET A 212 3.16 -11.52 -14.34
C MET A 212 4.48 -10.91 -13.91
N LYS A 213 5.08 -10.07 -14.77
CA LYS A 213 6.29 -9.29 -14.49
C LYS A 213 6.09 -7.87 -14.98
N PHE A 214 6.17 -6.89 -14.07
CA PHE A 214 5.96 -5.48 -14.40
C PHE A 214 6.59 -4.57 -13.34
N THR A 215 6.83 -3.32 -13.73
CA THR A 215 7.29 -2.28 -12.79
C THR A 215 6.08 -1.55 -12.23
N GLY A 216 5.93 -1.56 -10.91
CA GLY A 216 4.87 -0.88 -10.19
C GLY A 216 5.30 0.49 -9.64
N LYS A 217 4.42 1.11 -8.86
CA LYS A 217 4.64 2.44 -8.27
C LYS A 217 6.00 2.55 -7.58
N SER A 218 6.70 3.67 -7.82
CA SER A 218 8.04 3.99 -7.30
C SER A 218 9.14 3.07 -7.83
N GLY A 219 9.00 2.56 -9.06
CA GLY A 219 10.01 1.75 -9.73
C GLY A 219 10.19 0.36 -9.15
N LYS A 220 9.24 -0.15 -8.36
CA LYS A 220 9.34 -1.49 -7.76
C LYS A 220 8.95 -2.58 -8.73
N ASP A 221 9.84 -3.52 -8.97
CA ASP A 221 9.56 -4.68 -9.80
C ASP A 221 8.68 -5.69 -9.08
N TRP A 222 7.65 -6.11 -9.79
CA TRP A 222 6.73 -7.15 -9.38
C TRP A 222 6.92 -8.41 -10.21
N LYS A 223 6.93 -9.55 -9.51
CA LYS A 223 6.94 -10.87 -10.11
C LYS A 223 5.92 -11.73 -9.37
N ILE A 224 4.85 -12.12 -10.06
CA ILE A 224 3.70 -12.79 -9.46
C ILE A 224 3.44 -14.09 -10.18
N TYR A 225 3.29 -15.17 -9.43
CA TYR A 225 3.00 -16.51 -9.94
C TYR A 225 1.54 -16.84 -9.74
N ILE A 226 0.83 -17.03 -10.83
CA ILE A 226 -0.55 -17.51 -10.85
C ILE A 226 -0.53 -19.03 -10.89
N ARG A 227 -0.95 -19.66 -9.79
CA ARG A 227 -0.99 -21.12 -9.62
C ARG A 227 -2.37 -21.73 -9.77
N HIS A 228 -3.37 -20.91 -10.04
CA HIS A 228 -4.75 -21.30 -10.26
C HIS A 228 -4.99 -21.44 -11.77
N PRO A 229 -5.19 -22.71 -12.28
CA PRO A 229 -5.37 -22.92 -13.72
C PRO A 229 -6.56 -22.16 -14.28
N GLU A 230 -7.68 -22.13 -13.57
CA GLU A 230 -8.90 -21.43 -13.98
C GLU A 230 -8.67 -19.91 -14.08
N ILE A 231 -8.04 -19.32 -13.07
CA ILE A 231 -7.70 -17.89 -13.10
C ILE A 231 -6.73 -17.55 -14.23
N SER A 232 -5.69 -18.39 -14.41
CA SER A 232 -4.76 -18.22 -15.53
C SER A 232 -5.47 -18.26 -16.89
N LYS A 233 -6.44 -19.17 -17.03
CA LYS A 233 -7.26 -19.30 -18.22
C LYS A 233 -8.15 -18.06 -18.44
N LEU A 234 -8.80 -17.56 -17.38
CA LEU A 234 -9.63 -16.35 -17.47
C LEU A 234 -8.80 -15.11 -17.84
N ILE A 235 -7.58 -14.98 -17.32
CA ILE A 235 -6.66 -13.90 -17.73
C ILE A 235 -6.31 -14.04 -19.23
N GLU A 236 -5.99 -15.27 -19.68
CA GLU A 236 -5.70 -15.53 -21.10
C GLU A 236 -6.91 -15.23 -22.01
N ASP A 237 -8.12 -15.56 -21.56
CA ASP A 237 -9.34 -15.30 -22.33
C ASP A 237 -9.66 -13.80 -22.39
N SER A 238 -9.45 -13.06 -21.32
CA SER A 238 -9.57 -11.60 -21.30
C SER A 238 -8.55 -10.94 -22.24
N ALA A 239 -7.29 -11.37 -22.19
CA ALA A 239 -6.21 -10.85 -23.02
C ALA A 239 -6.43 -11.09 -24.54
N LYS A 240 -7.22 -12.09 -24.95
CA LYS A 240 -7.54 -12.38 -26.35
C LYS A 240 -8.62 -11.47 -26.94
N ILE A 241 -9.35 -10.76 -26.10
CA ILE A 241 -10.37 -9.80 -26.56
C ILE A 241 -9.64 -8.63 -27.24
N GLY A 242 -10.09 -8.26 -28.44
CA GLY A 242 -9.52 -7.15 -29.21
C GLY A 242 -8.30 -7.49 -30.08
N GLY A 243 -7.78 -8.74 -30.02
CA GLY A 243 -6.76 -9.18 -30.99
C GLY A 243 -5.49 -9.75 -30.38
N LYS A 244 -4.35 -9.51 -31.04
CA LYS A 244 -3.03 -10.10 -30.69
C LYS A 244 -1.97 -9.05 -30.38
N ASP A 245 -2.36 -7.81 -30.15
CA ASP A 245 -1.41 -6.75 -29.82
C ASP A 245 -0.86 -6.94 -28.41
N LYS A 246 0.46 -7.05 -28.28
CA LYS A 246 1.15 -7.20 -26.99
C LYS A 246 1.08 -5.95 -26.11
N GLU A 247 0.82 -4.80 -26.70
CA GLU A 247 0.70 -3.53 -26.00
C GLU A 247 -0.74 -3.17 -25.63
N GLN A 248 -1.73 -4.02 -26.00
CA GLN A 248 -3.10 -3.86 -25.50
C GLN A 248 -3.19 -4.12 -23.99
N ASP A 249 -4.21 -3.55 -23.34
CA ASP A 249 -4.49 -3.80 -21.94
C ASP A 249 -4.82 -5.28 -21.70
N LEU A 250 -4.29 -5.85 -20.62
CA LEU A 250 -4.41 -7.27 -20.29
C LEU A 250 -5.85 -7.67 -19.93
N PHE A 251 -6.58 -6.76 -19.25
CA PHE A 251 -7.93 -7.01 -18.75
C PHE A 251 -8.96 -6.28 -19.60
N ARG A 252 -9.63 -7.04 -20.46
CA ARG A 252 -10.62 -6.55 -21.40
C ARG A 252 -11.93 -7.33 -21.29
N TYR A 253 -13.04 -6.72 -21.62
CA TYR A 253 -14.37 -7.31 -21.57
C TYR A 253 -15.16 -6.99 -22.85
N VAL A 254 -16.24 -7.74 -23.06
CA VAL A 254 -17.19 -7.51 -24.14
C VAL A 254 -18.52 -7.05 -23.56
N ASP A 255 -19.12 -6.00 -24.13
CA ASP A 255 -20.44 -5.51 -23.76
C ASP A 255 -21.57 -6.35 -24.39
N GLU A 256 -22.82 -6.01 -24.09
CA GLU A 256 -24.02 -6.68 -24.60
C GLU A 256 -24.19 -6.57 -26.12
N ASN A 257 -23.52 -5.59 -26.75
CA ASN A 257 -23.54 -5.36 -28.18
C ASN A 257 -22.37 -6.05 -28.91
N GLY A 258 -21.49 -6.73 -28.20
CA GLY A 258 -20.32 -7.39 -28.74
C GLY A 258 -19.10 -6.48 -28.95
N ASN A 259 -19.14 -5.23 -28.43
CA ASN A 259 -17.98 -4.33 -28.45
C ASN A 259 -17.02 -4.64 -27.33
N ASP A 260 -15.74 -4.49 -27.60
CA ASP A 260 -14.67 -4.75 -26.63
C ASP A 260 -14.15 -3.45 -25.97
N PHE A 261 -13.87 -3.54 -24.68
CA PHE A 261 -13.43 -2.43 -23.85
C PHE A 261 -12.37 -2.86 -22.85
N ASP A 262 -11.50 -1.92 -22.45
CA ASP A 262 -10.56 -2.11 -21.36
C ASP A 262 -11.24 -1.96 -20.01
N ILE A 263 -10.89 -2.80 -19.03
CA ILE A 263 -11.32 -2.60 -17.65
C ILE A 263 -10.51 -1.45 -17.03
N LYS A 264 -11.17 -0.53 -16.33
CA LYS A 264 -10.55 0.64 -15.70
C LYS A 264 -10.74 0.62 -14.19
N ALA A 265 -9.94 1.41 -13.47
CA ALA A 265 -9.98 1.48 -12.00
C ALA A 265 -11.37 1.86 -11.45
N GLU A 266 -12.09 2.74 -12.15
CA GLU A 266 -13.47 3.11 -11.81
C GLU A 266 -14.44 1.93 -11.88
N HIS A 267 -14.29 1.07 -12.90
CA HIS A 267 -15.13 -0.14 -13.04
C HIS A 267 -14.94 -1.11 -11.86
N ILE A 268 -13.73 -1.19 -11.31
CA ILE A 268 -13.46 -2.01 -10.12
C ILE A 268 -14.18 -1.46 -8.90
N ASN A 269 -14.10 -0.14 -8.68
CA ASN A 269 -14.79 0.49 -7.56
C ASN A 269 -16.32 0.46 -7.71
N GLU A 270 -16.85 0.59 -8.94
CA GLU A 270 -18.26 0.40 -9.25
C GLU A 270 -18.72 -1.02 -8.90
N TYR A 271 -17.94 -2.04 -9.31
CA TYR A 271 -18.22 -3.44 -9.01
C TYR A 271 -18.30 -3.69 -7.50
N LEU A 272 -17.33 -3.19 -6.74
CA LEU A 272 -17.32 -3.30 -5.28
C LEU A 272 -18.56 -2.63 -4.66
N ASN A 273 -18.92 -1.41 -5.11
CA ASN A 273 -20.10 -0.69 -4.61
C ASN A 273 -21.44 -1.34 -5.00
N GLN A 274 -21.46 -2.20 -6.02
CA GLN A 274 -22.63 -2.99 -6.39
C GLN A 274 -22.77 -4.29 -5.58
N LYS A 275 -21.66 -4.83 -5.08
CA LYS A 275 -21.59 -6.14 -4.43
C LYS A 275 -21.52 -6.06 -2.90
N MET A 276 -21.18 -4.92 -2.36
CA MET A 276 -21.03 -4.69 -0.92
C MET A 276 -22.04 -3.64 -0.44
N GLU A 277 -22.42 -3.71 0.82
CA GLU A 277 -23.40 -2.80 1.42
C GLU A 277 -22.87 -1.38 1.55
N ASN A 278 -21.59 -1.26 1.92
CA ASN A 278 -20.91 0.01 2.08
C ASN A 278 -20.03 0.37 0.87
N LYS A 279 -19.61 1.63 0.81
CA LYS A 279 -18.76 2.13 -0.29
C LYS A 279 -17.28 1.84 -0.02
N TYR A 280 -16.78 0.80 -0.66
CA TYR A 280 -15.38 0.42 -0.60
C TYR A 280 -14.66 0.65 -1.93
N THR A 281 -13.36 0.59 -1.87
CA THR A 281 -12.46 0.75 -3.01
C THR A 281 -11.40 -0.36 -3.03
N ALA A 282 -10.74 -0.53 -4.16
CA ALA A 282 -9.60 -1.43 -4.28
C ALA A 282 -8.47 -1.16 -3.25
N LYS A 283 -8.40 0.06 -2.71
CA LYS A 283 -7.42 0.43 -1.67
C LYS A 283 -7.71 -0.24 -0.33
N ASP A 284 -8.98 -0.51 -0.02
CA ASP A 284 -9.40 -1.06 1.28
C ASP A 284 -8.89 -2.49 1.48
N PHE A 285 -8.80 -3.30 0.42
CA PHE A 285 -8.12 -4.60 0.45
C PHE A 285 -6.69 -4.51 0.98
N ARG A 286 -5.95 -3.50 0.53
CA ARG A 286 -4.55 -3.31 0.94
C ARG A 286 -4.43 -2.83 2.39
N THR A 287 -5.36 -1.99 2.84
CA THR A 287 -5.42 -1.51 4.23
C THR A 287 -5.79 -2.66 5.17
N TRP A 288 -6.79 -3.45 4.79
CA TRP A 288 -7.17 -4.66 5.53
C TRP A 288 -6.02 -5.66 5.59
N ALA A 289 -5.44 -6.02 4.43
CA ALA A 289 -4.36 -6.99 4.37
C ALA A 289 -3.11 -6.55 5.17
N ALA A 290 -2.74 -5.27 5.13
CA ALA A 290 -1.62 -4.76 5.90
C ALA A 290 -1.87 -4.85 7.41
N SER A 291 -3.05 -4.44 7.87
CA SER A 291 -3.41 -4.50 9.28
C SER A 291 -3.47 -5.95 9.77
N TRP A 292 -4.22 -6.81 9.07
CA TRP A 292 -4.36 -8.22 9.46
C TRP A 292 -3.03 -8.97 9.46
N LYS A 293 -2.21 -8.79 8.40
CA LYS A 293 -0.89 -9.43 8.32
C LYS A 293 0.05 -8.94 9.42
N THR A 294 0.00 -7.67 9.78
CA THR A 294 0.81 -7.13 10.87
C THR A 294 0.43 -7.79 12.18
N GLY A 295 -0.86 -7.81 12.55
CA GLY A 295 -1.33 -8.47 13.76
C GLY A 295 -0.97 -9.96 13.78
N ALA A 296 -1.31 -10.70 12.72
CA ALA A 296 -1.01 -12.13 12.60
C ALA A 296 0.48 -12.46 12.67
N ARG A 297 1.37 -11.56 12.20
CA ARG A 297 2.83 -11.77 12.27
C ARG A 297 3.43 -11.35 13.59
N LEU A 298 2.86 -10.35 14.27
CA LEU A 298 3.26 -10.04 15.66
C LEU A 298 2.90 -11.20 16.60
N ALA A 299 1.70 -11.78 16.48
CA ALA A 299 1.31 -12.97 17.22
C ALA A 299 2.25 -14.16 16.91
N MET A 300 2.49 -14.45 15.64
CA MET A 300 3.39 -15.51 15.19
C MET A 300 4.80 -15.38 15.78
N VAL A 301 5.38 -14.18 15.79
CA VAL A 301 6.71 -13.93 16.37
C VAL A 301 6.71 -14.14 17.88
N SER A 302 5.62 -13.77 18.56
CA SER A 302 5.49 -13.94 20.01
C SER A 302 5.33 -15.41 20.42
N GLU A 303 4.72 -16.22 19.56
CA GLU A 303 4.42 -17.64 19.79
C GLU A 303 5.50 -18.58 19.23
N ALA A 304 6.45 -18.06 18.46
CA ALA A 304 7.52 -18.84 17.86
C ALA A 304 8.39 -19.50 18.94
N SER A 305 8.64 -20.81 18.78
CA SER A 305 9.53 -21.56 19.65
C SER A 305 11.00 -21.13 19.50
N GLU A 306 11.83 -21.40 20.51
CA GLU A 306 13.27 -21.14 20.44
C GLU A 306 13.94 -21.79 19.22
N LYS A 307 13.47 -23.01 18.84
CA LYS A 307 13.94 -23.70 17.65
C LYS A 307 13.60 -22.96 16.37
N GLU A 308 12.35 -22.51 16.21
CA GLU A 308 11.92 -21.75 15.02
C GLU A 308 12.69 -20.43 14.91
N ILE A 309 12.90 -19.75 16.04
CA ILE A 309 13.70 -18.52 16.09
C ILE A 309 15.14 -18.79 15.65
N SER A 310 15.78 -19.85 16.18
CA SER A 310 17.17 -20.18 15.87
C SER A 310 17.39 -20.63 14.41
N GLU A 311 16.38 -21.19 13.75
CA GLU A 311 16.43 -21.60 12.34
C GLU A 311 16.26 -20.42 11.35
N LEU A 312 15.68 -19.31 11.78
CA LEU A 312 15.31 -18.20 10.89
C LEU A 312 16.50 -17.54 10.14
N PRO A 313 17.68 -17.31 10.74
CA PRO A 313 18.83 -16.76 10.02
C PRO A 313 19.29 -17.63 8.85
N GLU A 314 19.40 -18.94 9.07
CA GLU A 314 19.78 -19.91 8.03
C GLU A 314 18.75 -19.95 6.90
N LEU A 315 17.46 -20.02 7.25
CA LEU A 315 16.36 -20.01 6.28
C LEU A 315 16.35 -18.73 5.44
N HIS A 316 16.67 -17.58 6.04
CA HIS A 316 16.79 -16.29 5.33
C HIS A 316 17.97 -16.32 4.35
N GLN A 317 19.15 -16.75 4.79
CA GLN A 317 20.34 -16.82 3.95
C GLN A 317 20.12 -17.74 2.76
N GLU A 318 19.61 -18.96 2.97
CA GLU A 318 19.26 -19.87 1.89
C GLU A 318 18.27 -19.27 0.88
N ALA A 319 17.27 -18.50 1.38
CA ALA A 319 16.30 -17.84 0.50
C ALA A 319 16.96 -16.75 -0.36
N VAL A 320 17.91 -15.99 0.18
CA VAL A 320 18.69 -14.96 -0.55
C VAL A 320 19.55 -15.62 -1.62
N GLU A 321 20.35 -16.65 -1.28
CA GLU A 321 21.20 -17.36 -2.23
C GLU A 321 20.40 -17.96 -3.38
N LYS A 322 19.23 -18.51 -3.09
CA LYS A 322 18.32 -19.04 -4.10
C LYS A 322 17.75 -17.91 -4.97
N SER A 323 17.39 -16.78 -4.37
CA SER A 323 16.91 -15.60 -5.08
C SER A 323 17.92 -15.11 -6.12
N GLU A 324 19.21 -15.08 -5.77
CA GLU A 324 20.28 -14.67 -6.69
C GLU A 324 20.41 -15.61 -7.89
N LYS A 325 20.26 -16.92 -7.68
CA LYS A 325 20.34 -17.92 -8.76
C LYS A 325 19.12 -17.91 -9.67
N ASP A 326 17.93 -17.78 -9.09
CA ASP A 326 16.66 -17.96 -9.78
C ASP A 326 16.04 -16.63 -10.23
N GLY A 327 16.57 -15.48 -9.76
CA GLY A 327 16.06 -14.14 -10.03
C GLY A 327 14.68 -13.87 -9.41
N PHE A 328 14.31 -14.59 -8.34
CA PHE A 328 13.05 -14.43 -7.63
C PHE A 328 13.25 -13.66 -6.33
N PRO A 329 12.26 -12.86 -5.85
CA PRO A 329 12.34 -12.30 -4.53
C PRO A 329 12.53 -13.39 -3.47
N PRO A 330 13.39 -13.19 -2.45
CA PRO A 330 13.59 -14.19 -1.42
C PRO A 330 12.29 -14.40 -0.61
N TYR A 331 11.88 -15.65 -0.51
CA TYR A 331 10.76 -16.09 0.32
C TYR A 331 11.27 -17.06 1.38
N VAL A 332 10.95 -16.78 2.63
CA VAL A 332 11.22 -17.65 3.76
C VAL A 332 9.92 -18.32 4.19
N GLU A 333 9.92 -19.63 4.31
CA GLU A 333 8.87 -20.35 5.02
C GLU A 333 9.27 -20.45 6.49
N TRP A 334 8.49 -19.78 7.34
CA TRP A 334 8.74 -19.75 8.78
C TRP A 334 7.42 -19.78 9.55
N CYS A 335 7.35 -20.58 10.62
CA CYS A 335 6.12 -20.81 11.39
C CYS A 335 4.89 -21.10 10.51
N GLY A 336 5.07 -21.94 9.46
CA GLY A 336 4.00 -22.31 8.53
C GLY A 336 3.51 -21.20 7.60
N ARG A 337 4.23 -20.08 7.51
CA ARG A 337 3.89 -18.93 6.65
C ARG A 337 5.02 -18.59 5.70
N TYR A 338 4.64 -18.11 4.50
CA TYR A 338 5.60 -17.58 3.53
C TYR A 338 5.78 -16.07 3.72
N LEU A 339 7.00 -15.65 4.00
CA LEU A 339 7.36 -14.27 4.30
C LEU A 339 8.37 -13.72 3.28
N LYS A 340 8.20 -12.46 2.90
CA LYS A 340 9.20 -11.63 2.21
C LYS A 340 9.80 -10.63 3.21
N GLY A 341 10.96 -10.06 2.87
CA GLY A 341 11.55 -8.98 3.66
C GLY A 341 11.92 -9.39 5.08
N THR A 342 12.38 -10.62 5.27
CA THR A 342 12.70 -11.23 6.57
C THR A 342 14.07 -10.85 7.13
N GLU A 343 14.86 -10.03 6.44
CA GLU A 343 16.21 -9.64 6.85
C GLU A 343 16.27 -9.07 8.28
N GLY A 344 15.34 -8.19 8.63
CA GLY A 344 15.26 -7.60 9.97
C GLY A 344 14.97 -8.64 11.05
N LEU A 345 14.02 -9.56 10.79
CA LEU A 345 13.69 -10.65 11.71
C LEU A 345 14.86 -11.63 11.88
N ALA A 346 15.55 -11.99 10.80
CA ALA A 346 16.70 -12.87 10.84
C ALA A 346 17.86 -12.28 11.67
N LYS A 347 18.17 -11.00 11.50
CA LYS A 347 19.17 -10.29 12.31
C LYS A 347 18.82 -10.23 13.80
N LEU A 348 17.55 -10.03 14.14
CA LEU A 348 17.08 -10.04 15.51
C LEU A 348 17.16 -11.44 16.13
N ALA A 349 16.84 -12.48 15.38
CA ALA A 349 16.97 -13.87 15.80
C ALA A 349 18.45 -14.23 16.05
N GLU A 350 19.35 -13.90 15.12
CA GLU A 350 20.80 -14.13 15.24
C GLU A 350 21.41 -13.46 16.47
N SER A 351 20.94 -12.25 16.81
CA SER A 351 21.41 -11.51 18.00
C SER A 351 20.72 -11.87 19.30
N GLY A 352 19.78 -12.83 19.30
CA GLY A 352 19.01 -13.24 20.49
C GLY A 352 17.97 -12.20 20.95
N ASN A 353 17.60 -11.25 20.09
CA ASN A 353 16.69 -10.14 20.40
C ASN A 353 15.25 -10.37 19.89
N LEU A 354 14.92 -11.56 19.43
CA LEU A 354 13.57 -11.96 19.00
C LEU A 354 12.97 -12.91 20.04
N PRO A 355 11.73 -12.71 20.52
CA PRO A 355 10.70 -11.72 20.11
C PRO A 355 10.89 -10.30 20.64
N GLY A 356 11.88 -10.06 21.53
CA GLY A 356 12.18 -8.77 22.14
C GLY A 356 11.65 -8.65 23.58
N TYR A 357 12.58 -8.47 24.53
CA TYR A 357 12.29 -8.38 25.96
C TYR A 357 12.29 -6.95 26.46
N THR A 358 13.15 -6.10 25.91
CA THR A 358 13.22 -4.67 26.21
C THR A 358 12.34 -3.86 25.24
N ASP A 359 11.96 -2.64 25.60
CA ASP A 359 11.15 -1.78 24.72
C ASP A 359 11.85 -1.49 23.39
N LYS A 360 13.20 -1.33 23.43
CA LYS A 360 13.99 -1.14 22.21
C LYS A 360 13.95 -2.37 21.29
N GLU A 361 14.07 -3.57 21.85
CA GLU A 361 14.00 -4.82 21.07
C GLU A 361 12.59 -5.06 20.54
N ARG A 362 11.56 -4.80 21.34
CA ARG A 362 10.16 -4.90 20.92
C ARG A 362 9.84 -3.94 19.77
N MET A 363 10.33 -2.70 19.86
CA MET A 363 10.23 -1.74 18.75
C MET A 363 10.94 -2.27 17.49
N ALA A 364 12.14 -2.83 17.63
CA ALA A 364 12.88 -3.40 16.51
C ALA A 364 12.13 -4.59 15.89
N THR A 365 11.56 -5.48 16.70
CA THR A 365 10.72 -6.60 16.26
C THR A 365 9.49 -6.10 15.48
N MET A 366 8.76 -5.13 16.00
CA MET A 366 7.62 -4.53 15.32
C MET A 366 8.02 -3.95 13.95
N LEU A 367 9.12 -3.22 13.89
CA LEU A 367 9.61 -2.64 12.63
C LEU A 367 10.02 -3.74 11.63
N ALA A 368 10.65 -4.82 12.09
CA ALA A 368 11.01 -5.95 11.25
C ALA A 368 9.75 -6.72 10.74
N VAL A 369 8.73 -6.86 11.55
CA VAL A 369 7.42 -7.39 11.12
C VAL A 369 6.79 -6.48 10.06
N ILE A 370 6.81 -5.16 10.27
CA ILE A 370 6.29 -4.20 9.28
C ILE A 370 7.06 -4.29 7.95
N ASP A 371 8.36 -4.56 7.96
CA ASP A 371 9.14 -4.77 6.72
C ASP A 371 8.63 -5.95 5.92
N THR A 372 8.29 -7.06 6.58
CA THR A 372 7.72 -8.21 5.89
C THR A 372 6.38 -7.88 5.22
N VAL A 373 5.54 -7.11 5.89
CA VAL A 373 4.24 -6.66 5.36
C VAL A 373 4.44 -5.66 4.22
N ALA A 374 5.36 -4.71 4.38
CA ALA A 374 5.70 -3.74 3.36
C ALA A 374 6.22 -4.41 2.08
N ALA A 375 7.03 -5.48 2.22
CA ALA A 375 7.51 -6.29 1.11
C ALA A 375 6.38 -6.98 0.36
N ASP A 376 5.37 -7.52 1.07
CA ASP A 376 4.19 -8.13 0.45
C ASP A 376 3.37 -7.12 -0.37
N LEU A 377 3.23 -5.89 0.14
CA LEU A 377 2.45 -4.85 -0.50
C LEU A 377 3.24 -4.02 -1.52
N GLY A 378 4.55 -4.26 -1.68
CA GLY A 378 5.42 -3.44 -2.52
C GLY A 378 5.48 -1.98 -2.03
N ASN A 379 5.52 -1.76 -0.72
CA ASN A 379 5.66 -0.45 -0.08
C ASN A 379 7.04 -0.28 0.55
N THR A 380 7.36 0.95 0.98
CA THR A 380 8.40 1.18 1.99
C THR A 380 7.81 0.98 3.38
N ARG A 381 8.64 0.69 4.39
CA ARG A 381 8.25 0.61 5.81
C ARG A 381 7.43 1.83 6.23
N ALA A 382 7.94 3.04 5.93
CA ALA A 382 7.30 4.29 6.31
C ALA A 382 5.89 4.43 5.74
N VAL A 383 5.70 4.14 4.45
CA VAL A 383 4.39 4.18 3.79
C VAL A 383 3.47 3.08 4.33
N CYS A 384 3.99 1.88 4.58
CA CYS A 384 3.19 0.78 5.13
C CYS A 384 2.65 1.15 6.52
N ARG A 385 3.56 1.57 7.42
CA ARG A 385 3.23 1.98 8.78
C ARG A 385 2.21 3.11 8.85
N SER A 386 2.44 4.20 8.12
CA SER A 386 1.60 5.40 8.23
C SER A 386 0.27 5.32 7.49
N SER A 387 0.20 4.52 6.41
CA SER A 387 -0.94 4.58 5.49
C SER A 387 -1.79 3.32 5.44
N TYR A 388 -1.32 2.18 5.96
CA TYR A 388 -2.01 0.91 5.78
C TYR A 388 -2.22 0.11 7.08
N ILE A 389 -1.35 0.26 8.08
CA ILE A 389 -1.43 -0.50 9.33
C ILE A 389 -2.27 0.25 10.36
N ARG A 390 -3.14 -0.46 11.06
CA ARG A 390 -3.92 0.07 12.18
C ARG A 390 -2.99 0.51 13.32
N PRO A 391 -3.01 1.77 13.76
CA PRO A 391 -2.13 2.26 14.83
C PRO A 391 -2.24 1.46 16.13
N MET A 392 -3.45 1.07 16.52
CA MET A 392 -3.72 0.29 17.73
C MET A 392 -2.82 -0.95 17.86
N PHE A 393 -2.51 -1.68 16.76
CA PHE A 393 -1.64 -2.85 16.86
C PHE A 393 -0.21 -2.52 17.26
N MET A 394 0.27 -1.32 16.89
CA MET A 394 1.59 -0.84 17.27
C MET A 394 1.59 -0.34 18.72
N GLU A 395 0.55 0.38 19.12
CA GLU A 395 0.32 0.87 20.48
C GLU A 395 0.20 -0.29 21.46
N ASP A 396 -0.68 -1.25 21.18
CA ASP A 396 -0.85 -2.46 21.99
C ASP A 396 0.43 -3.29 22.11
N TRP A 397 1.23 -3.34 21.04
CA TRP A 397 2.53 -4.01 21.07
C TRP A 397 3.54 -3.28 21.96
N GLU A 398 3.61 -1.96 21.89
CA GLU A 398 4.46 -1.15 22.75
C GLU A 398 4.04 -1.24 24.22
N GLU A 399 2.73 -1.21 24.48
CA GLU A 399 2.14 -1.35 25.84
C GLU A 399 2.16 -2.79 26.39
N ARG A 400 2.60 -3.79 25.62
CA ARG A 400 2.66 -5.22 25.98
C ARG A 400 1.31 -5.90 26.21
N VAL A 401 0.24 -5.34 25.70
CA VAL A 401 -1.13 -5.88 25.81
C VAL A 401 -1.64 -6.49 24.51
N PHE A 402 -0.77 -6.54 23.49
CA PHE A 402 -1.17 -6.97 22.13
C PHE A 402 -1.76 -8.38 22.09
N LEU A 403 -1.10 -9.39 22.74
CA LEU A 403 -1.59 -10.76 22.70
C LEU A 403 -2.90 -10.96 23.47
N ASP A 404 -3.13 -10.16 24.51
CA ASP A 404 -4.37 -10.22 25.31
C ASP A 404 -5.57 -9.67 24.52
N ARG A 405 -5.31 -8.79 23.55
CA ARG A 405 -6.34 -8.11 22.73
C ARG A 405 -6.48 -8.70 21.33
N TRP A 406 -5.48 -9.46 20.86
CA TRP A 406 -5.47 -10.09 19.54
C TRP A 406 -6.38 -11.33 19.50
#